data_a036f9da573476a81cf6390fdca80d3b
#
_entry.id   a036f9da573476a81cf6390fdca80d3b
#
_cell.length_a   1.000
_cell.length_b   1.000
_cell.length_c   1.000
_cell.angle_alpha   90.00
_cell.angle_beta   90.00
_cell.angle_gamma   90.00
#
_symmetry.space_group_name_H-M   'P 1'
#
loop_
_entity.id
_entity.type
_entity.pdbx_description
1 polymer ?
#
loop_
_entity_poly.entity_id
_entity_poly.type
_entity_poly.pdbx_seq_one_letter_code
_entity_poly.pdbx_strand_id
1 'polypeptide(L)'
;LVRSRGLGDVYKRQLWEGTDLADWGRRLGLPHEHVDAHGTLTELDPAEGAGRVLAAAVRETFEETGVLLARDAVTGTPVDPARVAAFPDELRDAVERHEVDFGELLDREGLRPDAGALVPWSRWITPHGGPRRYDTFFFAVHLPQGQSPERMSSEAASHGWASPAELLRRFRAGEVNLMAPTWWQLRTLVDAGEDIHAGRSRFEPLEGVMLVAGQGPVFPHADEYLRDLTAFRAAAQVEESKDNIL
;
A
#
# COMPACT_ATOMS: atom_id res chain seq x y z
N LEU A 1 0.84 -4.26 0.89
CA LEU A 1 -0.37 -3.41 0.98
C LEU A 1 -0.09 -2.31 1.99
N VAL A 2 0.30 -1.15 1.51
CA VAL A 2 0.59 -0.02 2.39
C VAL A 2 -0.73 0.57 2.87
N ARG A 3 -1.03 0.40 4.15
CA ARG A 3 -2.15 1.06 4.82
C ARG A 3 -1.63 2.34 5.46
N SER A 4 -1.90 3.49 4.87
CA SER A 4 -1.69 4.77 5.54
C SER A 4 -2.59 4.87 6.78
N ARG A 5 -2.05 4.54 7.94
CA ARG A 5 -2.67 4.82 9.25
C ARG A 5 -2.18 6.18 9.73
N GLY A 6 -2.87 7.21 9.31
CA GLY A 6 -2.72 8.53 9.89
C GLY A 6 -1.63 9.38 9.25
N LEU A 7 -2.01 10.55 8.80
CA LEU A 7 -1.17 11.66 8.32
C LEU A 7 -0.33 12.30 9.45
N GLY A 8 0.05 11.53 10.49
CA GLY A 8 0.83 11.99 11.62
C GLY A 8 2.33 12.04 11.41
N ASP A 9 2.82 11.49 10.29
CA ASP A 9 4.25 11.56 9.98
C ASP A 9 4.64 13.01 9.69
N VAL A 10 5.60 13.48 10.46
CA VAL A 10 6.14 14.83 10.29
C VAL A 10 6.76 14.92 8.90
N TYR A 11 6.11 15.70 8.04
CA TYR A 11 6.67 16.05 6.75
C TYR A 11 7.96 16.85 6.95
N LYS A 12 9.09 16.21 6.71
CA LYS A 12 10.40 16.87 6.68
C LYS A 12 10.76 17.14 5.22
N ARG A 13 10.54 18.37 4.77
CA ARG A 13 10.79 18.78 3.38
C ARG A 13 12.21 18.41 2.88
N GLN A 14 13.18 18.40 3.77
CA GLN A 14 14.57 18.05 3.48
C GLN A 14 14.74 16.61 2.97
N LEU A 15 13.88 15.67 3.41
CA LEU A 15 13.92 14.29 2.95
C LEU A 15 13.58 14.13 1.45
N TRP A 16 12.93 15.14 0.88
CA TRP A 16 12.43 15.12 -0.50
C TRP A 16 13.21 16.02 -1.44
N GLU A 17 14.42 16.45 -1.06
CA GLU A 17 15.26 17.24 -1.92
C GLU A 17 15.57 16.50 -3.23
N GLY A 18 15.31 17.14 -4.36
CA GLY A 18 15.41 16.53 -5.69
C GLY A 18 14.16 15.78 -6.16
N THR A 19 13.10 15.68 -5.31
CA THR A 19 11.81 15.08 -5.69
C THR A 19 10.79 16.18 -6.02
N ASP A 20 10.17 16.12 -7.21
CA ASP A 20 9.07 17.04 -7.58
C ASP A 20 7.76 16.61 -6.89
N LEU A 21 7.59 17.03 -5.64
CA LEU A 21 6.39 16.75 -4.86
C LEU A 21 5.12 17.38 -5.43
N ALA A 22 5.23 18.49 -6.17
CA ALA A 22 4.06 19.09 -6.81
C ALA A 22 3.56 18.20 -7.96
N ASP A 23 4.48 17.59 -8.72
CA ASP A 23 4.10 16.57 -9.70
C ASP A 23 3.48 15.34 -9.03
N TRP A 24 4.05 14.88 -7.94
CA TRP A 24 3.47 13.78 -7.17
C TRP A 24 2.08 14.10 -6.63
N GLY A 25 1.83 15.32 -6.14
CA GLY A 25 0.50 15.77 -5.70
C GLY A 25 -0.54 15.65 -6.82
N ARG A 26 -0.19 16.07 -8.04
CA ARG A 26 -1.04 15.91 -9.22
C ARG A 26 -1.28 14.44 -9.57
N ARG A 27 -0.22 13.63 -9.61
CA ARG A 27 -0.30 12.19 -9.92
C ARG A 27 -1.14 11.40 -8.92
N LEU A 28 -1.08 11.77 -7.65
CA LEU A 28 -1.87 11.16 -6.58
C LEU A 28 -3.30 11.70 -6.51
N GLY A 29 -3.66 12.68 -7.34
CA GLY A 29 -4.99 13.28 -7.35
C GLY A 29 -5.33 13.93 -6.01
N LEU A 30 -4.34 14.55 -5.34
CA LEU A 30 -4.56 15.20 -4.06
C LEU A 30 -5.30 16.52 -4.27
N PRO A 31 -6.36 16.79 -3.49
CA PRO A 31 -7.10 18.03 -3.58
C PRO A 31 -6.32 19.18 -2.94
N HIS A 32 -6.62 20.41 -3.37
CA HIS A 32 -6.12 21.64 -2.73
C HIS A 32 -6.85 21.98 -1.43
N GLU A 33 -7.96 21.32 -1.17
CA GLU A 33 -8.79 21.54 0.01
C GLU A 33 -9.09 20.20 0.68
N HIS A 34 -9.04 20.18 1.99
CA HIS A 34 -9.36 19.02 2.81
C HIS A 34 -10.36 19.40 3.89
N VAL A 35 -11.34 18.56 4.11
CA VAL A 35 -12.27 18.69 5.23
C VAL A 35 -11.71 17.85 6.39
N ASP A 36 -11.36 18.51 7.48
CA ASP A 36 -10.83 17.85 8.67
C ASP A 36 -11.89 17.00 9.41
N ALA A 37 -11.49 16.31 10.48
CA ALA A 37 -12.40 15.49 11.27
C ALA A 37 -13.54 16.27 11.96
N HIS A 38 -13.42 17.59 12.03
CA HIS A 38 -14.41 18.50 12.62
C HIS A 38 -15.31 19.17 11.57
N GLY A 39 -15.11 18.85 10.28
CA GLY A 39 -15.87 19.44 9.19
C GLY A 39 -15.36 20.81 8.73
N THR A 40 -14.17 21.24 9.18
CA THR A 40 -13.55 22.50 8.77
C THR A 40 -12.80 22.31 7.46
N LEU A 41 -13.06 23.19 6.48
CA LEU A 41 -12.33 23.25 5.23
C LEU A 41 -10.95 23.85 5.50
N THR A 42 -9.91 23.10 5.25
CA THR A 42 -8.51 23.53 5.36
C THR A 42 -7.82 23.47 4.01
N GLU A 43 -7.00 24.46 3.72
CA GLU A 43 -6.11 24.38 2.55
C GLU A 43 -5.09 23.25 2.77
N LEU A 44 -4.95 22.40 1.78
CA LEU A 44 -3.93 21.37 1.71
C LEU A 44 -2.96 21.72 0.58
N ASP A 45 -1.67 21.87 0.89
CA ASP A 45 -0.65 21.90 -0.16
C ASP A 45 -0.51 20.47 -0.73
N PRO A 46 -0.89 20.22 -2.01
CA PRO A 46 -0.77 18.91 -2.62
C PRO A 46 0.67 18.37 -2.59
N ALA A 47 1.68 19.21 -2.61
CA ALA A 47 3.07 18.80 -2.50
C ALA A 47 3.39 18.29 -1.09
N GLU A 48 2.92 18.96 -0.04
CA GLU A 48 3.04 18.47 1.33
C GLU A 48 2.26 17.16 1.53
N GLY A 49 1.03 17.11 1.01
CA GLY A 49 0.22 15.88 1.04
C GLY A 49 0.91 14.71 0.35
N ALA A 50 1.53 14.93 -0.81
CA ALA A 50 2.29 13.92 -1.52
C ALA A 50 3.49 13.44 -0.69
N GLY A 51 4.25 14.35 -0.09
CA GLY A 51 5.38 13.98 0.77
C GLY A 51 4.97 13.09 1.93
N ARG A 52 3.82 13.37 2.56
CA ARG A 52 3.26 12.53 3.64
C ARG A 52 2.84 11.15 3.16
N VAL A 53 2.15 11.06 2.02
CA VAL A 53 1.72 9.77 1.43
C VAL A 53 2.92 8.91 1.06
N LEU A 54 3.93 9.50 0.42
CA LEU A 54 5.15 8.78 0.03
C LEU A 54 5.98 8.36 1.25
N ALA A 55 6.08 9.21 2.28
CA ALA A 55 6.77 8.86 3.53
C ALA A 55 6.09 7.67 4.22
N ALA A 56 4.76 7.70 4.31
CA ALA A 56 3.98 6.58 4.85
C ALA A 56 4.22 5.29 4.03
N ALA A 57 4.20 5.38 2.69
CA ALA A 57 4.43 4.22 1.83
C ALA A 57 5.80 3.57 2.08
N VAL A 58 6.87 4.36 2.18
CA VAL A 58 8.22 3.85 2.44
C VAL A 58 8.35 3.30 3.86
N ARG A 59 7.80 4.02 4.86
CA ARG A 59 7.84 3.63 6.28
C ARG A 59 7.09 2.31 6.50
N GLU A 60 5.84 2.20 6.05
CA GLU A 60 5.03 0.99 6.25
C GLU A 60 5.63 -0.21 5.50
N THR A 61 6.23 -0.01 4.31
CA THR A 61 6.98 -1.06 3.63
C THR A 61 8.12 -1.57 4.51
N PHE A 62 8.88 -0.67 5.14
CA PHE A 62 9.97 -1.06 6.04
C PHE A 62 9.45 -1.76 7.30
N GLU A 63 8.41 -1.22 7.94
CA GLU A 63 7.79 -1.80 9.14
C GLU A 63 7.25 -3.21 8.88
N GLU A 64 6.52 -3.40 7.79
CA GLU A 64 5.86 -4.67 7.51
C GLU A 64 6.80 -5.74 6.94
N THR A 65 7.81 -5.35 6.16
CA THR A 65 8.61 -6.30 5.37
C THR A 65 10.12 -6.26 5.63
N GLY A 66 10.61 -5.21 6.29
CA GLY A 66 12.04 -4.93 6.42
C GLY A 66 12.70 -4.39 5.15
N VAL A 67 11.94 -4.24 4.05
CA VAL A 67 12.45 -3.66 2.81
C VAL A 67 12.49 -2.15 2.91
N LEU A 68 13.65 -1.54 2.70
CA LEU A 68 13.85 -0.11 2.77
C LEU A 68 13.98 0.50 1.36
N LEU A 69 12.97 1.26 0.96
CA LEU A 69 12.95 2.00 -0.31
C LEU A 69 13.63 3.35 -0.11
N ALA A 70 14.96 3.36 -0.10
CA ALA A 70 15.75 4.56 0.16
C ALA A 70 16.98 4.64 -0.73
N ARG A 71 17.54 5.86 -0.81
CA ARG A 71 18.77 6.20 -1.52
C ARG A 71 19.75 6.89 -0.57
N ASP A 72 21.03 6.73 -0.83
CA ASP A 72 22.06 7.52 -0.19
C ASP A 72 21.85 9.01 -0.50
N ALA A 73 21.85 9.84 0.53
CA ALA A 73 21.51 11.27 0.42
C ALA A 73 22.54 12.08 -0.39
N VAL A 74 23.80 11.60 -0.49
CA VAL A 74 24.91 12.29 -1.16
C VAL A 74 25.06 11.78 -2.58
N THR A 75 25.10 10.45 -2.77
CA THR A 75 25.38 9.84 -4.08
C THR A 75 24.12 9.64 -4.92
N GLY A 76 22.93 9.60 -4.30
CA GLY A 76 21.67 9.27 -4.95
C GLY A 76 21.55 7.81 -5.40
N THR A 77 22.51 6.95 -5.04
CA THR A 77 22.43 5.52 -5.35
C THR A 77 21.45 4.80 -4.42
N PRO A 78 20.81 3.71 -4.84
CA PRO A 78 20.01 2.88 -3.93
C PRO A 78 20.80 2.50 -2.69
N VAL A 79 20.12 2.42 -1.53
CA VAL A 79 20.76 2.01 -0.28
C VAL A 79 21.37 0.62 -0.42
N ASP A 80 22.57 0.41 0.13
CA ASP A 80 23.25 -0.89 0.14
C ASP A 80 22.41 -1.91 0.92
N PRO A 81 22.01 -3.03 0.31
CA PRO A 81 21.25 -4.09 0.97
C PRO A 81 21.94 -4.63 2.23
N ALA A 82 23.26 -4.71 2.25
CA ALA A 82 24.00 -5.16 3.43
C ALA A 82 23.83 -4.19 4.62
N ARG A 83 23.70 -2.91 4.34
CA ARG A 83 23.41 -1.89 5.36
C ARG A 83 22.01 -2.04 5.93
N VAL A 84 21.01 -2.31 5.09
CA VAL A 84 19.63 -2.55 5.53
C VAL A 84 19.57 -3.83 6.37
N ALA A 85 20.24 -4.90 5.93
CA ALA A 85 20.32 -6.15 6.65
C ALA A 85 21.04 -6.05 8.02
N ALA A 86 21.87 -5.03 8.21
CA ALA A 86 22.56 -4.77 9.47
C ALA A 86 21.71 -4.02 10.50
N PHE A 87 20.56 -3.50 10.13
CA PHE A 87 19.64 -2.90 11.11
C PHE A 87 19.11 -3.96 12.06
N PRO A 88 19.13 -3.70 13.37
CA PRO A 88 18.57 -4.63 14.35
C PRO A 88 17.06 -4.75 14.19
N ASP A 89 16.50 -5.92 14.50
CA ASP A 89 15.05 -6.16 14.42
C ASP A 89 14.28 -5.20 15.32
N GLU A 90 14.82 -4.90 16.49
CA GLU A 90 14.24 -3.97 17.47
C GLU A 90 14.07 -2.56 16.91
N LEU A 91 14.89 -2.16 15.91
CA LEU A 91 14.77 -0.85 15.27
C LEU A 91 13.46 -0.75 14.46
N ARG A 92 13.14 -1.80 13.72
CA ARG A 92 11.90 -1.85 12.96
C ARG A 92 10.68 -1.81 13.86
N ASP A 93 10.71 -2.61 14.93
CA ASP A 93 9.66 -2.63 15.95
C ASP A 93 9.51 -1.26 16.64
N ALA A 94 10.62 -0.55 16.86
CA ALA A 94 10.59 0.80 17.45
C ALA A 94 10.00 1.85 16.49
N VAL A 95 10.25 1.72 15.18
CA VAL A 95 9.61 2.56 14.16
C VAL A 95 8.11 2.28 14.10
N GLU A 96 7.69 1.00 14.07
CA GLU A 96 6.28 0.58 14.09
C GLU A 96 5.53 1.12 15.31
N ARG A 97 6.16 1.10 16.50
CA ARG A 97 5.59 1.65 17.74
C ARG A 97 5.74 3.17 17.87
N HIS A 98 6.26 3.86 16.85
CA HIS A 98 6.55 5.30 16.88
C HIS A 98 7.49 5.74 18.02
N GLU A 99 8.32 4.85 18.53
CA GLU A 99 9.38 5.16 19.49
C GLU A 99 10.60 5.79 18.82
N VAL A 100 10.77 5.51 17.52
CA VAL A 100 11.77 6.12 16.64
C VAL A 100 11.05 6.81 15.49
N ASP A 101 11.32 8.12 15.28
CA ASP A 101 10.84 8.86 14.12
C ASP A 101 11.58 8.34 12.86
N PHE A 102 10.82 7.88 11.88
CA PHE A 102 11.38 7.28 10.67
C PHE A 102 12.19 8.29 9.84
N GLY A 103 11.76 9.54 9.80
CA GLY A 103 12.51 10.60 9.12
C GLY A 103 13.84 10.91 9.80
N GLU A 104 13.88 10.90 11.16
CA GLU A 104 15.13 11.04 11.92
C GLU A 104 16.06 9.85 11.75
N LEU A 105 15.50 8.66 11.62
CA LEU A 105 16.27 7.47 11.28
C LEU A 105 16.97 7.65 9.93
N LEU A 106 16.23 8.03 8.88
CA LEU A 106 16.80 8.24 7.56
C LEU A 106 17.88 9.34 7.56
N ASP A 107 17.62 10.48 8.22
CA ASP A 107 18.58 11.57 8.34
C ASP A 107 19.88 11.12 9.04
N ARG A 108 19.76 10.43 10.16
CA ARG A 108 20.91 9.89 10.91
C ARG A 108 21.74 8.92 10.09
N GLU A 109 21.05 8.12 9.28
CA GLU A 109 21.69 7.16 8.37
C GLU A 109 22.18 7.81 7.07
N GLY A 110 21.99 9.12 6.82
CA GLY A 110 22.34 9.78 5.57
C GLY A 110 21.56 9.24 4.38
N LEU A 111 20.32 8.86 4.59
CA LEU A 111 19.42 8.29 3.58
C LEU A 111 18.27 9.25 3.27
N ARG A 112 17.67 9.07 2.10
CA ARG A 112 16.43 9.73 1.67
C ARG A 112 15.47 8.69 1.11
N PRO A 113 14.13 8.88 1.24
CA PRO A 113 13.15 8.00 0.60
C PRO A 113 13.32 7.99 -0.92
N ASP A 114 13.18 6.82 -1.53
CA ASP A 114 13.22 6.66 -2.98
C ASP A 114 11.81 6.73 -3.58
N ALA A 115 11.30 7.95 -3.79
CA ALA A 115 10.02 8.12 -4.49
C ALA A 115 10.03 7.53 -5.90
N GLY A 116 11.19 7.49 -6.57
CA GLY A 116 11.33 6.96 -7.92
C GLY A 116 11.07 5.45 -8.01
N ALA A 117 11.19 4.72 -6.90
CA ALA A 117 10.87 3.30 -6.84
C ALA A 117 9.36 3.03 -6.79
N LEU A 118 8.55 4.02 -6.40
CA LEU A 118 7.12 3.86 -6.19
C LEU A 118 6.35 4.14 -7.49
N VAL A 119 5.51 3.20 -7.90
CA VAL A 119 4.56 3.37 -9.02
C VAL A 119 3.17 3.51 -8.43
N PRO A 120 2.52 4.70 -8.53
CA PRO A 120 1.15 4.86 -8.05
C PRO A 120 0.24 3.86 -8.78
N TRP A 121 -0.52 3.06 -8.04
CA TRP A 121 -1.31 1.98 -8.63
C TRP A 121 -2.80 2.25 -8.56
N SER A 122 -3.31 2.57 -7.38
CA SER A 122 -4.71 2.98 -7.18
C SER A 122 -4.90 3.70 -5.85
N ARG A 123 -6.04 4.37 -5.71
CA ARG A 123 -6.51 4.98 -4.47
C ARG A 123 -7.92 4.48 -4.17
N TRP A 124 -8.12 4.02 -2.95
CA TRP A 124 -9.40 3.50 -2.49
C TRP A 124 -9.91 4.32 -1.32
N ILE A 125 -11.09 4.91 -1.49
CA ILE A 125 -11.74 5.74 -0.48
C ILE A 125 -12.97 5.00 0.03
N THR A 126 -13.04 4.76 1.34
CA THR A 126 -14.22 4.13 1.93
C THR A 126 -15.45 5.02 1.74
N PRO A 127 -16.59 4.48 1.27
CA PRO A 127 -17.79 5.24 1.02
C PRO A 127 -18.33 5.91 2.28
N HIS A 128 -19.19 6.93 2.08
CA HIS A 128 -19.93 7.55 3.17
C HIS A 128 -20.87 6.55 3.86
N GLY A 129 -21.02 6.68 5.18
CA GLY A 129 -21.96 5.86 5.98
C GLY A 129 -21.32 4.70 6.73
N GLY A 130 -20.01 4.43 6.55
CA GLY A 130 -19.28 3.47 7.37
C GLY A 130 -18.84 4.05 8.72
N PRO A 131 -18.58 3.18 9.74
CA PRO A 131 -18.12 3.61 11.07
C PRO A 131 -16.72 4.25 11.05
N ARG A 132 -15.92 3.93 10.05
CA ARG A 132 -14.59 4.52 9.77
C ARG A 132 -14.42 4.64 8.26
N ARG A 133 -13.83 5.75 7.84
CA ARG A 133 -13.43 5.97 6.45
C ARG A 133 -11.92 5.90 6.35
N TYR A 134 -11.47 5.25 5.29
CA TYR A 134 -10.05 5.15 4.94
C TYR A 134 -9.87 5.74 3.55
N ASP A 135 -8.76 6.42 3.37
CA ASP A 135 -8.25 6.88 2.08
C ASP A 135 -6.90 6.20 1.89
N THR A 136 -6.88 5.15 1.10
CA THR A 136 -5.73 4.24 1.00
C THR A 136 -5.12 4.33 -0.38
N PHE A 137 -3.85 4.66 -0.44
CA PHE A 137 -3.04 4.67 -1.65
C PHE A 137 -2.30 3.34 -1.78
N PHE A 138 -2.34 2.77 -2.97
CA PHE A 138 -1.62 1.55 -3.32
C PHE A 138 -0.51 1.88 -4.31
N PHE A 139 0.65 1.34 -4.06
CA PHE A 139 1.81 1.46 -4.92
C PHE A 139 2.31 0.08 -5.33
N ALA A 140 2.75 -0.03 -6.58
CA ALA A 140 3.56 -1.16 -7.02
C ALA A 140 5.04 -0.74 -6.96
N VAL A 141 5.90 -1.70 -6.64
CA VAL A 141 7.35 -1.49 -6.55
C VAL A 141 8.07 -2.78 -6.93
N HIS A 142 9.18 -2.65 -7.64
CA HIS A 142 10.11 -3.76 -7.78
C HIS A 142 10.92 -3.90 -6.50
N LEU A 143 11.04 -5.13 -6.00
CA LEU A 143 11.90 -5.40 -4.85
C LEU A 143 13.34 -4.94 -5.17
N PRO A 144 13.93 -4.06 -4.34
CA PRO A 144 15.31 -3.63 -4.56
C PRO A 144 16.27 -4.82 -4.57
N GLN A 145 17.20 -4.81 -5.52
CA GLN A 145 18.16 -5.90 -5.68
C GLN A 145 18.93 -6.15 -4.38
N GLY A 146 18.99 -7.41 -3.94
CA GLY A 146 19.70 -7.83 -2.75
C GLY A 146 18.97 -7.61 -1.43
N GLN A 147 17.80 -6.97 -1.43
CA GLN A 147 16.91 -6.96 -0.26
C GLN A 147 15.95 -8.15 -0.31
N SER A 148 15.49 -8.60 0.84
CA SER A 148 14.52 -9.69 0.96
C SER A 148 13.48 -9.37 2.04
N PRO A 149 12.18 -9.62 1.79
CA PRO A 149 11.12 -9.46 2.78
C PRO A 149 11.04 -10.68 3.72
N GLU A 150 12.17 -11.19 4.20
CA GLU A 150 12.22 -12.39 5.03
C GLU A 150 11.71 -12.18 6.46
N ARG A 151 11.59 -10.91 6.87
CA ARG A 151 11.19 -10.52 8.23
C ARG A 151 9.84 -9.83 8.18
N MET A 152 8.78 -10.61 8.15
CA MET A 152 7.43 -10.06 8.23
C MET A 152 7.09 -9.62 9.65
N SER A 153 6.28 -8.57 9.78
CA SER A 153 5.79 -8.10 11.07
C SER A 153 4.94 -9.16 11.79
N SER A 154 4.77 -8.99 13.11
CA SER A 154 3.94 -9.88 13.93
C SER A 154 2.46 -9.92 13.52
N GLU A 155 2.01 -8.98 12.69
CA GLU A 155 0.64 -8.94 12.15
C GLU A 155 0.42 -9.96 11.02
N ALA A 156 1.47 -10.51 10.42
CA ALA A 156 1.38 -11.47 9.33
C ALA A 156 1.26 -12.92 9.86
N ALA A 157 0.11 -13.54 9.68
CA ALA A 157 -0.11 -14.94 10.04
C ALA A 157 0.69 -15.91 9.16
N SER A 158 0.99 -15.53 7.91
CA SER A 158 1.82 -16.29 6.97
C SER A 158 2.35 -15.36 5.88
N HIS A 159 3.47 -15.71 5.28
CA HIS A 159 4.07 -14.98 4.17
C HIS A 159 4.62 -15.94 3.11
N GLY A 160 4.76 -15.44 1.89
CA GLY A 160 5.30 -16.21 0.78
C GLY A 160 5.21 -15.45 -0.53
N TRP A 161 5.87 -15.98 -1.54
CA TRP A 161 5.81 -15.47 -2.90
C TRP A 161 4.73 -16.21 -3.69
N ALA A 162 3.87 -15.46 -4.35
CA ALA A 162 2.89 -15.98 -5.28
C ALA A 162 2.68 -14.99 -6.43
N SER A 163 2.38 -15.48 -7.62
CA SER A 163 1.98 -14.60 -8.71
C SER A 163 0.57 -14.03 -8.44
N PRO A 164 0.26 -12.83 -8.96
CA PRO A 164 -1.09 -12.28 -8.88
C PRO A 164 -2.16 -13.24 -9.42
N ALA A 165 -1.88 -13.90 -10.54
CA ALA A 165 -2.79 -14.89 -11.15
C ALA A 165 -3.04 -16.09 -10.23
N GLU A 166 -2.01 -16.56 -9.56
CA GLU A 166 -2.12 -17.67 -8.59
C GLU A 166 -2.97 -17.28 -7.38
N LEU A 167 -2.80 -16.09 -6.81
CA LEU A 167 -3.62 -15.62 -5.70
C LEU A 167 -5.09 -15.48 -6.09
N LEU A 168 -5.39 -14.97 -7.30
CA LEU A 168 -6.75 -14.90 -7.81
C LEU A 168 -7.35 -16.31 -8.01
N ARG A 169 -6.56 -17.27 -8.49
CA ARG A 169 -6.98 -18.67 -8.59
C ARG A 169 -7.32 -19.24 -7.20
N ARG A 170 -6.44 -19.04 -6.23
CA ARG A 170 -6.62 -19.51 -4.85
C ARG A 170 -7.82 -18.87 -4.17
N PHE A 171 -8.12 -17.61 -4.45
CA PHE A 171 -9.35 -16.95 -3.99
C PHE A 171 -10.59 -17.67 -4.51
N ARG A 172 -10.67 -17.94 -5.84
CA ARG A 172 -11.81 -18.68 -6.40
C ARG A 172 -11.97 -20.10 -5.83
N ALA A 173 -10.85 -20.71 -5.45
CA ALA A 173 -10.81 -22.04 -4.83
C ALA A 173 -11.15 -22.05 -3.33
N GLY A 174 -11.42 -20.90 -2.71
CA GLY A 174 -11.71 -20.82 -1.27
C GLY A 174 -10.48 -20.86 -0.36
N GLU A 175 -9.26 -20.94 -0.94
CA GLU A 175 -8.01 -21.13 -0.19
C GLU A 175 -7.49 -19.84 0.49
N VAL A 176 -7.82 -18.67 -0.04
CA VAL A 176 -7.46 -17.36 0.50
C VAL A 176 -8.62 -16.40 0.40
N ASN A 177 -8.77 -15.53 1.39
CA ASN A 177 -9.79 -14.47 1.33
C ASN A 177 -9.17 -13.16 0.83
N LEU A 178 -9.79 -12.55 -0.19
CA LEU A 178 -9.37 -11.27 -0.76
C LEU A 178 -10.49 -10.25 -0.64
N MET A 179 -10.20 -9.13 0.00
CA MET A 179 -11.09 -7.96 -0.05
C MET A 179 -11.05 -7.30 -1.45
N ALA A 180 -12.11 -6.61 -1.82
CA ALA A 180 -12.23 -5.97 -3.13
C ALA A 180 -11.01 -5.12 -3.53
N PRO A 181 -10.44 -4.25 -2.68
CA PRO A 181 -9.23 -3.52 -3.03
C PRO A 181 -8.06 -4.44 -3.36
N THR A 182 -7.79 -5.44 -2.54
CA THR A 182 -6.68 -6.40 -2.75
C THR A 182 -6.87 -7.21 -4.03
N TRP A 183 -8.09 -7.73 -4.22
CA TRP A 183 -8.43 -8.45 -5.46
C TRP A 183 -8.19 -7.60 -6.70
N TRP A 184 -8.60 -6.33 -6.65
CA TRP A 184 -8.45 -5.40 -7.76
C TRP A 184 -6.97 -5.13 -8.10
N GLN A 185 -6.12 -4.94 -7.07
CA GLN A 185 -4.67 -4.78 -7.27
C GLN A 185 -4.09 -5.99 -8.01
N LEU A 186 -4.40 -7.20 -7.53
CA LEU A 186 -3.92 -8.43 -8.15
C LEU A 186 -4.43 -8.59 -9.59
N ARG A 187 -5.71 -8.28 -9.83
CA ARG A 187 -6.33 -8.36 -11.14
C ARG A 187 -5.65 -7.42 -12.16
N THR A 188 -5.41 -6.19 -11.76
CA THR A 188 -4.75 -5.20 -12.62
C THR A 188 -3.25 -5.45 -12.80
N LEU A 189 -2.58 -6.05 -11.81
CA LEU A 189 -1.19 -6.52 -11.96
C LEU A 189 -1.08 -7.66 -12.98
N VAL A 190 -2.08 -8.55 -13.08
CA VAL A 190 -2.11 -9.57 -14.14
C VAL A 190 -2.15 -8.92 -15.52
N ASP A 191 -2.95 -7.86 -15.69
CA ASP A 191 -3.06 -7.15 -16.97
C ASP A 191 -1.78 -6.36 -17.31
N ALA A 192 -1.10 -5.81 -16.31
CA ALA A 192 0.15 -5.07 -16.50
C ALA A 192 1.34 -5.99 -16.85
N GLY A 193 1.30 -7.25 -16.40
CA GLY A 193 2.43 -8.17 -16.57
C GLY A 193 3.65 -7.76 -15.75
N GLU A 194 4.85 -7.96 -16.32
CA GLU A 194 6.11 -7.69 -15.60
C GLU A 194 6.49 -6.21 -15.58
N ASP A 195 6.01 -5.42 -16.54
CA ASP A 195 6.30 -3.99 -16.62
C ASP A 195 5.23 -3.16 -15.90
N ILE A 196 5.42 -2.97 -14.60
CA ILE A 196 4.52 -2.17 -13.78
C ILE A 196 4.50 -0.68 -14.17
N HIS A 197 5.56 -0.16 -14.81
CA HIS A 197 5.60 1.22 -15.27
C HIS A 197 4.78 1.41 -16.56
N ALA A 198 4.89 0.49 -17.52
CA ALA A 198 4.09 0.53 -18.75
C ALA A 198 2.61 0.19 -18.49
N GLY A 199 2.35 -0.70 -17.53
CA GLY A 199 0.99 -1.11 -17.16
C GLY A 199 0.18 0.00 -16.46
N ARG A 200 0.80 1.12 -16.09
CA ARG A 200 0.17 2.19 -15.35
C ARG A 200 0.45 3.56 -15.95
N SER A 201 -0.50 4.09 -16.71
CA SER A 201 -0.36 5.39 -17.36
C SER A 201 -0.80 6.55 -16.47
N ARG A 202 -1.72 6.34 -15.55
CA ARG A 202 -2.22 7.37 -14.64
C ARG A 202 -2.82 6.78 -13.37
N PHE A 203 -2.89 7.62 -12.36
CA PHE A 203 -3.49 7.35 -11.08
C PHE A 203 -4.90 7.95 -11.03
N GLU A 204 -5.90 7.15 -10.70
CA GLU A 204 -7.29 7.58 -10.56
C GLU A 204 -7.82 7.21 -9.18
N PRO A 205 -8.45 8.15 -8.46
CA PRO A 205 -9.15 7.82 -7.23
C PRO A 205 -10.30 6.86 -7.50
N LEU A 206 -10.40 5.81 -6.68
CA LEU A 206 -11.52 4.89 -6.71
C LEU A 206 -12.32 5.05 -5.43
N GLU A 207 -13.57 5.48 -5.55
CA GLU A 207 -14.53 5.41 -4.44
C GLU A 207 -15.20 4.04 -4.45
N GLY A 208 -14.90 3.23 -3.42
CA GLY A 208 -15.64 2.00 -3.18
C GLY A 208 -17.04 2.33 -2.62
N VAL A 209 -18.09 1.87 -3.26
CA VAL A 209 -19.46 2.04 -2.76
C VAL A 209 -19.77 0.92 -1.78
N MET A 210 -20.16 1.26 -0.53
CA MET A 210 -20.69 0.27 0.40
C MET A 210 -21.94 -0.39 -0.17
N LEU A 211 -22.08 -1.69 0.08
CA LEU A 211 -23.30 -2.42 -0.21
C LEU A 211 -24.49 -1.80 0.54
N VAL A 212 -25.30 -1.03 -0.16
CA VAL A 212 -26.67 -0.79 0.26
C VAL A 212 -27.44 -2.06 -0.05
N ALA A 213 -28.32 -2.48 0.84
CA ALA A 213 -29.07 -3.73 0.66
C ALA A 213 -29.63 -3.84 -0.77
N GLY A 214 -29.13 -4.85 -1.53
CA GLY A 214 -29.51 -5.08 -2.92
C GLY A 214 -28.64 -4.41 -3.99
N GLN A 215 -27.62 -3.64 -3.63
CA GLN A 215 -26.65 -3.09 -4.59
C GLN A 215 -25.24 -3.60 -4.29
N GLY A 216 -24.55 -4.05 -5.32
CA GLY A 216 -23.15 -4.48 -5.23
C GLY A 216 -22.16 -3.33 -5.20
N PRO A 217 -20.87 -3.63 -4.94
CA PRO A 217 -19.81 -2.62 -5.03
C PRO A 217 -19.72 -2.09 -6.47
N VAL A 218 -19.51 -0.77 -6.62
CA VAL A 218 -19.35 -0.13 -7.92
C VAL A 218 -17.90 0.32 -8.07
N PHE A 219 -17.12 -0.42 -8.85
CA PHE A 219 -15.75 -0.10 -9.23
C PHE A 219 -15.40 -0.84 -10.54
N PRO A 220 -14.34 -0.47 -11.26
CA PRO A 220 -13.91 -1.20 -12.44
C PRO A 220 -13.69 -2.69 -12.14
N HIS A 221 -14.29 -3.58 -12.96
CA HIS A 221 -14.29 -5.05 -12.75
C HIS A 221 -15.12 -5.57 -11.57
N ALA A 222 -16.05 -4.79 -11.02
CA ALA A 222 -16.89 -5.22 -9.89
C ALA A 222 -17.66 -6.53 -10.17
N ASP A 223 -18.19 -6.70 -11.38
CA ASP A 223 -18.91 -7.91 -11.78
C ASP A 223 -17.99 -9.16 -11.79
N GLU A 224 -16.74 -8.99 -12.17
CA GLU A 224 -15.73 -10.06 -12.13
C GLU A 224 -15.40 -10.43 -10.69
N TYR A 225 -15.18 -9.43 -9.83
CA TYR A 225 -14.99 -9.65 -8.39
C TYR A 225 -16.17 -10.39 -7.76
N LEU A 226 -17.40 -10.00 -8.06
CA LEU A 226 -18.60 -10.64 -7.50
C LEU A 226 -18.74 -12.10 -7.95
N ARG A 227 -18.37 -12.42 -9.19
CA ARG A 227 -18.31 -13.82 -9.66
C ARG A 227 -17.27 -14.62 -8.87
N ASP A 228 -16.07 -14.07 -8.70
CA ASP A 228 -14.99 -14.72 -7.96
C ASP A 228 -15.35 -14.88 -6.47
N LEU A 229 -15.98 -13.88 -5.86
CA LEU A 229 -16.46 -13.93 -4.48
C LEU A 229 -17.56 -15.00 -4.30
N THR A 230 -18.42 -15.18 -5.28
CA THR A 230 -19.44 -16.23 -5.27
C THR A 230 -18.79 -17.61 -5.32
N ALA A 231 -17.79 -17.78 -6.18
CA ALA A 231 -17.02 -19.03 -6.24
C ALA A 231 -16.29 -19.33 -4.91
N PHE A 232 -15.64 -18.31 -4.32
CA PHE A 232 -15.01 -18.40 -3.00
C PHE A 232 -15.97 -18.91 -1.93
N ARG A 233 -17.15 -18.29 -1.83
CA ARG A 233 -18.15 -18.66 -0.82
C ARG A 233 -18.68 -20.09 -1.00
N ALA A 234 -18.87 -20.50 -2.25
CA ALA A 234 -19.31 -21.85 -2.56
C ALA A 234 -18.24 -22.90 -2.18
N ALA A 235 -16.98 -22.62 -2.47
CA ALA A 235 -15.86 -23.50 -2.13
C ALA A 235 -15.66 -23.61 -0.60
N ALA A 236 -15.70 -22.50 0.13
CA ALA A 236 -15.56 -22.47 1.58
C ALA A 236 -16.67 -23.25 2.31
N GLN A 237 -17.92 -23.18 1.83
CA GLN A 237 -19.02 -23.95 2.39
C GLN A 237 -18.86 -25.46 2.22
N VAL A 238 -18.24 -25.91 1.14
CA VAL A 238 -17.96 -27.34 0.90
C VAL A 238 -16.90 -27.85 1.88
N GLU A 239 -15.93 -27.03 2.24
CA GLU A 239 -14.86 -27.39 3.17
C GLU A 239 -15.37 -27.49 4.61
N GLU A 240 -16.15 -26.50 5.08
CA GLU A 240 -16.83 -26.58 6.39
C GLU A 240 -17.78 -27.79 6.53
N SER A 241 -18.40 -28.19 5.43
CA SER A 241 -19.30 -29.37 5.43
C SER A 241 -18.54 -30.69 5.52
N LYS A 242 -17.30 -30.76 5.06
CA LYS A 242 -16.44 -31.95 5.18
C LYS A 242 -15.87 -32.09 6.60
N ASP A 243 -15.51 -30.99 7.24
CA ASP A 243 -14.99 -31.00 8.62
C ASP A 243 -16.08 -31.37 9.67
N ASN A 244 -17.35 -31.15 9.34
CA ASN A 244 -18.50 -31.55 10.20
C ASN A 244 -18.95 -32.98 10.03
N ILE A 245 -18.32 -33.79 9.14
CA ILE A 245 -18.69 -35.20 8.87
C ILE A 245 -17.64 -36.16 9.46
N LEU A 246 -16.56 -35.69 10.03
CA LEU A 246 -15.51 -36.43 10.75
C LEU A 246 -15.69 -36.28 12.26
#